data_eb83ebc628fd75fd0df76050235be345
#
_entry.id   eb83ebc628fd75fd0df76050235be345
#
_cell.length_a   1.000
_cell.length_b   1.000
_cell.length_c   1.000
_cell.angle_alpha   90.00
_cell.angle_beta   90.00
_cell.angle_gamma   90.00
#
_symmetry.space_group_name_H-M   'P 1'
#
loop_
_entity.id
_entity.type
_entity.pdbx_description
1 polymer ?
#
loop_
_entity_poly.entity_id
_entity_poly.type
_entity_poly.pdbx_seq_one_letter_code
_entity_poly.pdbx_strand_id
1 'polypeptide(L)'
;INQKQTKMTYLYYKSSTMTAGNQKPSEETIKQWEHLSEKKNWRITQLANGFFQTECKHVDKDTWADITRRETIEGAENAIDGSIEHFKQRLELSKGPKVVKTFK
;
A
#
# COMPACT_ATOMS: atom_id res chain seq x y z
N ILE A 1 1.86 -13.46 -15.99
CA ILE A 1 2.22 -13.14 -15.30
C ILE A 1 2.69 -13.25 -13.99
N ASN A 2 2.99 -12.40 -13.25
CA ASN A 2 3.58 -12.66 -12.06
C ASN A 2 2.63 -12.56 -10.92
N GLN A 3 2.70 -13.57 -10.07
CA GLN A 3 1.79 -13.69 -8.96
C GLN A 3 1.98 -12.60 -7.92
N LYS A 4 3.19 -12.07 -7.82
CA LYS A 4 3.46 -11.00 -6.88
C LYS A 4 2.72 -9.74 -7.26
N GLN A 5 2.73 -9.44 -8.53
CA GLN A 5 2.01 -8.28 -9.01
C GLN A 5 0.50 -8.49 -8.83
N THR A 6 0.05 -9.71 -8.99
CA THR A 6 -1.33 -10.05 -8.76
C THR A 6 -1.71 -9.84 -7.31
N LYS A 7 -0.82 -10.21 -6.38
CA LYS A 7 -1.06 -9.98 -4.97
C LYS A 7 -1.22 -8.51 -4.66
N MET A 8 -0.33 -7.68 -5.20
CA MET A 8 -0.41 -6.26 -4.98
C MET A 8 -1.70 -5.70 -5.55
N THR A 9 -2.05 -6.13 -6.74
CA THR A 9 -3.29 -5.73 -7.37
C THR A 9 -4.49 -6.17 -6.53
N TYR A 10 -4.40 -7.34 -5.93
CA TYR A 10 -5.48 -7.82 -5.10
C TYR A 10 -5.74 -6.91 -3.91
N LEU A 11 -4.69 -6.43 -3.27
CA LEU A 11 -4.86 -5.52 -2.15
C LEU A 11 -5.55 -4.23 -2.59
N TYR A 12 -5.12 -3.64 -3.67
CA TYR A 12 -5.73 -2.42 -4.17
C TYR A 12 -7.15 -2.68 -4.64
N TYR A 13 -7.34 -3.76 -5.35
CA TYR A 13 -8.64 -4.10 -5.89
C TYR A 13 -9.64 -4.35 -4.77
N LYS A 14 -9.23 -5.07 -3.75
CA LYS A 14 -10.10 -5.35 -2.63
C LYS A 14 -10.52 -4.07 -1.93
N SER A 15 -9.58 -3.15 -1.75
CA SER A 15 -9.89 -1.87 -1.16
C SER A 15 -10.90 -1.10 -1.98
N SER A 16 -10.70 -1.08 -3.30
CA SER A 16 -11.63 -0.40 -4.19
C SER A 16 -13.02 -1.02 -4.14
N THR A 17 -13.07 -2.33 -4.12
CA THR A 17 -14.34 -3.04 -4.07
C THR A 17 -15.10 -2.70 -2.80
N MET A 18 -14.39 -2.63 -1.70
CA MET A 18 -15.03 -2.38 -0.42
C MET A 18 -15.59 -0.97 -0.31
N THR A 19 -15.04 -0.04 -1.07
CA THR A 19 -15.55 1.32 -1.03
C THR A 19 -16.64 1.57 -2.06
N ALA A 20 -16.87 0.62 -2.95
CA ALA A 20 -17.91 0.77 -3.94
C ALA A 20 -19.26 0.78 -3.25
N GLY A 21 -20.19 1.56 -3.76
CA GLY A 21 -21.53 1.58 -3.21
C GLY A 21 -21.67 2.30 -1.89
N ASN A 22 -20.73 3.17 -1.60
CA ASN A 22 -20.77 3.99 -0.38
C ASN A 22 -20.56 3.21 0.90
N GLN A 23 -19.99 2.03 0.80
CA GLN A 23 -19.70 1.26 2.00
C GLN A 23 -18.36 1.67 2.57
N LYS A 24 -18.28 1.71 3.88
CA LYS A 24 -17.04 2.02 4.55
C LYS A 24 -16.16 0.77 4.61
N PRO A 25 -14.84 0.94 4.56
CA PRO A 25 -13.95 -0.20 4.71
C PRO A 25 -14.10 -0.82 6.10
N SER A 26 -13.82 -2.10 6.21
CA SER A 26 -13.86 -2.78 7.49
C SER A 26 -12.72 -2.28 8.39
N GLU A 27 -12.85 -2.57 9.68
CA GLU A 27 -11.80 -2.20 10.63
C GLU A 27 -10.48 -2.87 10.28
N GLU A 28 -10.54 -4.10 9.81
CA GLU A 28 -9.34 -4.81 9.42
C GLU A 28 -8.64 -4.12 8.24
N THR A 29 -9.42 -3.65 7.28
CA THR A 29 -8.88 -2.93 6.14
C THR A 29 -8.22 -1.63 6.59
N ILE A 30 -8.87 -0.92 7.50
CA ILE A 30 -8.32 0.33 8.03
C ILE A 30 -7.00 0.07 8.74
N LYS A 31 -6.94 -0.97 9.57
CA LYS A 31 -5.70 -1.34 10.25
C LYS A 31 -4.59 -1.64 9.26
N GLN A 32 -4.93 -2.35 8.19
CA GLN A 32 -3.95 -2.69 7.18
C GLN A 32 -3.42 -1.43 6.49
N TRP A 33 -4.31 -0.50 6.15
CA TRP A 33 -3.88 0.75 5.53
C TRP A 33 -3.01 1.58 6.47
N GLU A 34 -3.37 1.64 7.76
CA GLU A 34 -2.56 2.35 8.73
C GLU A 34 -1.17 1.73 8.83
N HIS A 35 -1.11 0.41 8.86
CA HIS A 35 0.15 -0.31 8.93
C HIS A 35 1.01 -0.02 7.70
N LEU A 36 0.41 -0.06 6.52
CA LEU A 36 1.14 0.12 5.26
C LEU A 36 1.47 1.58 4.98
N SER A 37 0.89 2.51 5.72
CA SER A 37 1.22 3.92 5.56
C SER A 37 2.42 4.34 6.39
N GLU A 38 2.98 3.42 7.19
CA GLU A 38 4.15 3.71 8.01
C GLU A 38 5.40 3.13 7.39
N LYS A 39 6.38 3.98 7.16
CA LYS A 39 7.60 3.56 6.45
C LYS A 39 8.38 2.50 7.21
N LYS A 40 8.27 2.44 8.53
CA LYS A 40 8.97 1.44 9.33
C LYS A 40 8.52 0.02 9.00
N ASN A 41 7.36 -0.12 8.37
CA ASN A 41 6.83 -1.43 7.98
C ASN A 41 7.23 -1.83 6.57
N TRP A 42 8.15 -1.09 5.97
CA TRP A 42 8.69 -1.37 4.65
C TRP A 42 10.20 -1.52 4.73
N ARG A 43 10.76 -2.29 3.82
CA ARG A 43 12.20 -2.42 3.73
C ARG A 43 12.59 -2.76 2.30
N ILE A 44 13.88 -2.65 2.01
CA ILE A 44 14.43 -2.98 0.71
C ILE A 44 15.47 -4.07 0.89
N THR A 45 15.36 -5.13 0.11
CA THR A 45 16.31 -6.23 0.13
C THR A 45 16.99 -6.30 -1.24
N GLN A 46 18.31 -6.31 -1.25
CA GLN A 46 19.01 -6.51 -2.52
C GLN A 46 19.09 -8.00 -2.82
N LEU A 47 18.60 -8.37 -3.97
CA LEU A 47 18.58 -9.77 -4.39
C LEU A 47 19.93 -10.18 -4.98
N ALA A 48 20.10 -11.49 -5.13
CA ALA A 48 21.36 -12.02 -5.68
C ALA A 48 21.64 -11.51 -7.09
N ASN A 49 20.59 -11.19 -7.86
CA ASN A 49 20.78 -10.66 -9.20
C ASN A 49 21.02 -9.15 -9.22
N GLY A 50 21.13 -8.52 -8.06
CA GLY A 50 21.42 -7.10 -7.97
C GLY A 50 20.22 -6.19 -7.90
N PHE A 51 19.02 -6.72 -8.13
CA PHE A 51 17.81 -5.91 -8.05
C PHE A 51 17.46 -5.60 -6.60
N PHE A 52 16.74 -4.52 -6.42
CA PHE A 52 16.29 -4.09 -5.09
C PHE A 52 14.80 -4.39 -4.96
N GLN A 53 14.47 -5.23 -4.01
CA GLN A 53 13.11 -5.68 -3.80
C GLN A 53 12.49 -4.94 -2.64
N THR A 54 11.34 -4.31 -2.88
CA THR A 54 10.60 -3.67 -1.79
C THR A 54 9.75 -4.72 -1.11
N GLU A 55 9.68 -4.63 0.21
CA GLU A 55 8.95 -5.59 1.03
C GLU A 55 8.19 -4.85 2.10
N CYS A 56 7.01 -5.34 2.43
CA CYS A 56 6.24 -4.78 3.52
C CYS A 56 5.97 -5.87 4.55
N LYS A 57 5.88 -5.47 5.80
CA LYS A 57 5.63 -6.39 6.89
C LYS A 57 4.14 -6.68 6.99
N HIS A 58 3.78 -7.93 7.25
CA HIS A 58 2.38 -8.28 7.47
C HIS A 58 1.89 -7.67 8.77
N VAL A 59 0.62 -7.29 8.80
CA VAL A 59 0.06 -6.61 9.95
C VAL A 59 -0.02 -7.52 11.18
N ASP A 60 -0.30 -8.79 10.96
CA ASP A 60 -0.49 -9.73 12.06
C ASP A 60 0.59 -10.80 12.18
N LYS A 61 1.63 -10.71 11.38
CA LYS A 61 2.66 -11.74 11.35
C LYS A 61 4.03 -11.10 11.28
N ASP A 62 5.01 -11.81 11.81
CA ASP A 62 6.38 -11.33 11.75
C ASP A 62 7.07 -11.82 10.48
N THR A 63 6.40 -11.60 9.35
CA THR A 63 6.93 -11.99 8.06
C THR A 63 6.80 -10.84 7.10
N TRP A 64 7.58 -10.89 6.02
CA TRP A 64 7.63 -9.84 5.02
C TRP A 64 7.13 -10.35 3.68
N ALA A 65 6.35 -9.52 3.02
CA ALA A 65 5.83 -9.83 1.69
C ALA A 65 6.56 -8.98 0.67
N ASP A 66 7.01 -9.61 -0.41
CA ASP A 66 7.68 -8.88 -1.48
C ASP A 66 6.63 -8.21 -2.36
N ILE A 67 6.90 -6.98 -2.74
CA ILE A 67 5.94 -6.18 -3.47
C ILE A 67 6.42 -5.86 -4.89
N THR A 68 7.56 -5.17 -5.02
CA THR A 68 8.09 -4.82 -6.33
C THR A 68 9.58 -5.03 -6.37
N ARG A 69 10.15 -4.97 -7.58
CA ARG A 69 11.59 -5.02 -7.80
C ARG A 69 11.98 -3.86 -8.67
N ARG A 70 13.09 -3.23 -8.32
CA ARG A 70 13.63 -2.09 -9.05
C ARG A 70 15.11 -2.29 -9.26
N GLU A 71 15.63 -1.64 -10.30
CA GLU A 71 17.05 -1.77 -10.61
C GLU A 71 17.94 -0.91 -9.73
N THR A 72 17.38 0.12 -9.13
CA THR A 72 18.14 1.03 -8.28
C THR A 72 17.47 1.17 -6.93
N ILE A 73 18.28 1.56 -5.94
CA ILE A 73 17.75 1.76 -4.59
C ILE A 73 16.81 2.97 -4.57
N GLU A 74 17.12 4.00 -5.37
CA GLU A 74 16.24 5.15 -5.46
C GLU A 74 14.89 4.77 -6.03
N GLY A 75 14.89 3.91 -7.05
CA GLY A 75 13.64 3.43 -7.61
C GLY A 75 12.83 2.65 -6.62
N ALA A 76 13.50 1.85 -5.79
CA ALA A 76 12.83 1.08 -4.76
C ALA A 76 12.25 2.01 -3.68
N GLU A 77 13.00 3.02 -3.27
CA GLU A 77 12.52 3.97 -2.29
C GLU A 77 11.32 4.74 -2.82
N ASN A 78 11.38 5.15 -4.08
CA ASN A 78 10.26 5.85 -4.68
C ASN A 78 9.02 4.98 -4.75
N ALA A 79 9.19 3.70 -5.02
CA ALA A 79 8.07 2.77 -5.05
C ALA A 79 7.42 2.65 -3.67
N ILE A 80 8.24 2.58 -2.62
CA ILE A 80 7.73 2.53 -1.26
C ILE A 80 6.98 3.81 -0.91
N ASP A 81 7.58 4.96 -1.21
CA ASP A 81 6.96 6.24 -0.90
C ASP A 81 5.64 6.41 -1.63
N GLY A 82 5.56 5.94 -2.88
CA GLY A 82 4.32 5.98 -3.63
C GLY A 82 3.24 5.10 -3.01
N SER A 83 3.64 3.92 -2.55
CA SER A 83 2.69 3.04 -1.88
C SER A 83 2.19 3.64 -0.57
N ILE A 84 3.10 4.22 0.21
CA ILE A 84 2.72 4.84 1.47
C ILE A 84 1.74 5.98 1.23
N GLU A 85 2.01 6.81 0.23
CA GLU A 85 1.13 7.91 -0.09
C GLU A 85 -0.25 7.42 -0.50
N HIS A 86 -0.28 6.34 -1.27
CA HIS A 86 -1.53 5.73 -1.70
C HIS A 86 -2.37 5.32 -0.48
N PHE A 87 -1.76 4.66 0.49
CA PHE A 87 -2.50 4.20 1.66
C PHE A 87 -2.92 5.34 2.55
N LYS A 88 -2.11 6.40 2.64
CA LYS A 88 -2.51 7.59 3.39
C LYS A 88 -3.74 8.24 2.78
N GLN A 89 -3.78 8.30 1.45
CA GLN A 89 -4.95 8.84 0.76
C GLN A 89 -6.18 7.99 1.00
N ARG A 90 -6.01 6.68 0.99
CA ARG A 90 -7.12 5.77 1.28
C ARG A 90 -7.67 6.00 2.69
N LEU A 91 -6.78 6.17 3.65
CA LEU A 91 -7.19 6.45 5.02
C LEU A 91 -7.98 7.75 5.11
N GLU A 92 -7.50 8.77 4.42
CA GLU A 92 -8.17 10.06 4.45
C GLU A 92 -9.57 9.95 3.86
N LEU A 93 -9.69 9.25 2.74
CA LEU A 93 -10.99 9.08 2.10
C LEU A 93 -11.92 8.21 2.93
N SER A 94 -11.38 7.30 3.73
CA SER A 94 -12.20 6.42 4.55
C SER A 94 -12.91 7.15 5.67
N LYS A 95 -12.49 8.38 5.96
CA LYS A 95 -13.15 9.19 6.99
C LYS A 95 -14.47 9.78 6.52
N GLY A 96 -14.82 9.55 5.25
CA GLY A 96 -16.06 10.03 4.70
C GLY A 96 -15.87 11.25 3.82
N PRO A 97 -16.95 11.74 3.25
CA PRO A 97 -16.86 12.90 2.37
C PRO A 97 -16.48 14.15 3.14
N LYS A 98 -15.77 15.02 2.46
CA LYS A 98 -15.38 16.29 3.07
C LYS A 98 -15.55 17.38 2.03
N VAL A 99 -15.89 18.58 2.51
CA VAL A 99 -16.00 19.72 1.63
C VAL A 99 -14.61 20.26 1.34
N VAL A 100 -14.21 20.21 0.08
CA VAL A 100 -12.89 20.68 -0.31
C VAL A 100 -12.94 22.14 -0.74
N LYS A 101 -14.06 22.55 -1.31
CA LYS A 101 -14.20 23.93 -1.78
C LYS A 101 -15.67 24.30 -1.86
N THR A 102 -15.97 25.53 -1.46
CA THR A 102 -17.33 26.06 -1.52
C THR A 102 -17.34 27.30 -2.42
N PHE A 103 -18.35 27.38 -3.28
CA PHE A 103 -18.50 28.53 -4.17
C PHE A 103 -19.73 29.30 -3.80
N LYS A 104 -19.67 30.61 -4.03
CA LYS A 104 -20.83 31.47 -3.81
C LYS A 104 -21.53 31.78 -5.11
#